data_f8a0ccc934cc1b22d93aa29ae491d2dd
#
_entry.id   f8a0ccc934cc1b22d93aa29ae491d2dd
#
_cell.length_a   1.000
_cell.length_b   1.000
_cell.length_c   1.000
_cell.angle_alpha   90.00
_cell.angle_beta   90.00
_cell.angle_gamma   90.00
#
_symmetry.space_group_name_H-M   'P 1'
#
loop_
_entity.id
_entity.type
_entity.pdbx_description
1 polymer ?
#
loop_
_entity_poly.entity_id
_entity_poly.type
_entity_poly.pdbx_seq_one_letter_code
_entity_poly.pdbx_strand_id
1 'polypeptide(L)'
;MKTTVKSLENKDVGTIDLLDAVFGVTPRRDILTRTVNWQLAKRRSGNHKAKIISEVSGTTKKPWAQKGTGHARQGSLRSAQFRKGGVIFGPVVRDHAHDLPKKVRALALRMALASKQQDGKLIILDSAKVDAPKTKALAAKFAKLGLTSALIIDGANLDPNFSKAARNIPHIDVLPEQGANVYDILRRDILVLTKN
;
A
#
# COMPACT_ATOMS: atom_id res chain seq x y z
N MET A 1 6.98 22.43 17.32
CA MET A 1 6.76 21.37 18.33
C MET A 1 8.07 20.69 18.66
N LYS A 2 8.45 20.57 19.97
CA LYS A 2 9.71 19.90 20.36
C LYS A 2 9.49 18.41 20.59
N THR A 3 10.37 17.57 20.04
CA THR A 3 10.32 16.11 20.20
C THR A 3 11.72 15.59 20.52
N THR A 4 11.78 14.55 21.37
CA THR A 4 13.04 13.91 21.75
C THR A 4 13.56 13.01 20.64
N VAL A 5 14.86 13.07 20.38
CA VAL A 5 15.58 12.18 19.47
C VAL A 5 16.14 11.03 20.27
N LYS A 6 15.87 9.80 19.83
CA LYS A 6 16.33 8.58 20.50
C LYS A 6 17.40 7.86 19.68
N SER A 7 18.26 7.12 20.37
CA SER A 7 19.14 6.15 19.72
C SER A 7 18.43 4.80 19.54
N LEU A 8 19.01 3.90 18.72
CA LEU A 8 18.55 2.51 18.60
C LEU A 8 18.59 1.72 19.93
N GLU A 9 19.24 2.24 20.96
CA GLU A 9 19.30 1.65 22.30
C GLU A 9 18.28 2.25 23.26
N ASN A 10 17.35 3.07 22.76
CA ASN A 10 16.33 3.80 23.52
C ASN A 10 16.93 4.83 24.51
N LYS A 11 18.08 5.40 24.19
CA LYS A 11 18.66 6.52 24.95
C LYS A 11 18.29 7.84 24.29
N ASP A 12 17.96 8.84 25.06
CA ASP A 12 17.71 10.19 24.58
C ASP A 12 19.03 10.85 24.18
N VAL A 13 19.15 11.26 22.92
CA VAL A 13 20.35 11.89 22.34
C VAL A 13 20.22 13.41 22.28
N GLY A 14 19.00 13.91 22.12
CA GLY A 14 18.75 15.34 21.97
C GLY A 14 17.29 15.66 21.68
N THR A 15 17.05 16.89 21.30
CA THR A 15 15.70 17.35 20.89
C THR A 15 15.76 17.99 19.52
N ILE A 16 14.68 17.86 18.75
CA ILE A 16 14.49 18.48 17.45
C ILE A 16 13.17 19.27 17.43
N ASP A 17 13.16 20.39 16.74
CA ASP A 17 11.94 21.17 16.50
C ASP A 17 11.26 20.70 15.21
N LEU A 18 10.03 20.18 15.33
CA LEU A 18 9.20 19.79 14.21
C LEU A 18 8.45 21.02 13.67
N LEU A 19 8.37 21.15 12.34
CA LEU A 19 7.66 22.23 11.65
C LEU A 19 6.14 22.08 11.84
N ASP A 20 5.50 23.07 12.42
CA ASP A 20 4.04 23.08 12.63
C ASP A 20 3.25 23.04 11.31
N ALA A 21 3.82 23.60 10.23
CA ALA A 21 3.24 23.54 8.89
C ALA A 21 3.11 22.10 8.33
N VAL A 22 3.83 21.12 8.90
CA VAL A 22 3.80 19.71 8.50
C VAL A 22 3.09 18.85 9.55
N PHE A 23 3.48 18.98 10.82
CA PHE A 23 3.01 18.13 11.90
C PHE A 23 1.84 18.71 12.71
N GLY A 24 1.55 20.01 12.55
CA GLY A 24 0.44 20.69 13.23
C GLY A 24 -0.89 20.69 12.46
N VAL A 25 -0.95 20.04 11.31
CA VAL A 25 -2.16 20.00 10.47
C VAL A 25 -3.22 19.08 11.09
N THR A 26 -4.48 19.54 11.16
CA THR A 26 -5.59 18.70 11.64
C THR A 26 -5.89 17.58 10.63
N PRO A 27 -5.80 16.29 11.04
CA PRO A 27 -6.07 15.16 10.15
C PRO A 27 -7.54 15.11 9.72
N ARG A 28 -7.79 14.93 8.42
CA ARG A 28 -9.12 14.74 7.83
C ARG A 28 -9.23 13.35 7.24
N ARG A 29 -10.16 12.55 7.75
CA ARG A 29 -10.40 11.16 7.33
C ARG A 29 -10.76 11.04 5.85
N ASP A 30 -11.58 11.94 5.31
CA ASP A 30 -12.00 11.93 3.91
C ASP A 30 -10.80 12.03 2.95
N ILE A 31 -9.87 12.95 3.22
CA ILE A 31 -8.67 13.14 2.40
C ILE A 31 -7.72 11.93 2.50
N LEU A 32 -7.52 11.42 3.71
CA LEU A 32 -6.69 10.24 3.94
C LEU A 32 -7.27 9.00 3.22
N THR A 33 -8.57 8.74 3.38
CA THR A 33 -9.26 7.62 2.72
C THR A 33 -9.19 7.73 1.20
N ARG A 34 -9.42 8.90 0.62
CA ARG A 34 -9.31 9.12 -0.83
C ARG A 34 -7.90 8.83 -1.33
N THR A 35 -6.88 9.24 -0.58
CA THR A 35 -5.49 9.02 -0.96
C THR A 35 -5.10 7.55 -0.85
N VAL A 36 -5.52 6.86 0.20
CA VAL A 36 -5.31 5.41 0.37
C VAL A 36 -5.97 4.64 -0.78
N ASN A 37 -7.24 4.95 -1.09
CA ASN A 37 -7.96 4.30 -2.19
C ASN A 37 -7.28 4.56 -3.55
N TRP A 38 -6.78 5.79 -3.77
CA TRP A 38 -6.01 6.12 -4.96
C TRP A 38 -4.73 5.29 -5.07
N GLN A 39 -3.96 5.15 -3.99
CA GLN A 39 -2.73 4.36 -3.96
C GLN A 39 -3.02 2.87 -4.21
N LEU A 40 -4.04 2.32 -3.56
CA LEU A 40 -4.46 0.93 -3.74
C LEU A 40 -4.98 0.66 -5.16
N ALA A 41 -5.79 1.56 -5.71
CA ALA A 41 -6.28 1.44 -7.08
C ALA A 41 -5.12 1.42 -8.09
N LYS A 42 -4.11 2.27 -7.90
CA LYS A 42 -2.92 2.34 -8.76
C LYS A 42 -2.05 1.08 -8.68
N ARG A 43 -2.07 0.34 -7.56
CA ARG A 43 -1.33 -0.93 -7.38
C ARG A 43 -2.03 -2.13 -8.02
N ARG A 44 -3.32 -2.00 -8.42
CA ARG A 44 -4.07 -3.11 -9.01
C ARG A 44 -3.64 -3.36 -10.45
N SER A 45 -3.30 -4.60 -10.78
CA SER A 45 -2.89 -4.99 -12.15
C SER A 45 -4.06 -5.11 -13.14
N GLY A 46 -5.29 -5.32 -12.65
CA GLY A 46 -6.49 -5.38 -13.47
C GLY A 46 -6.56 -6.51 -14.50
N ASN A 47 -5.85 -7.62 -14.30
CA ASN A 47 -5.67 -8.71 -15.27
C ASN A 47 -6.86 -9.69 -15.31
N HIS A 48 -7.91 -9.46 -14.55
CA HIS A 48 -9.08 -10.31 -14.50
C HIS A 48 -9.89 -10.17 -15.79
N LYS A 49 -10.24 -11.32 -16.40
CA LYS A 49 -10.99 -11.37 -17.64
C LYS A 49 -11.86 -12.62 -17.70
N ALA A 50 -13.11 -12.47 -18.15
CA ALA A 50 -13.95 -13.57 -18.57
C ALA A 50 -14.04 -13.59 -20.11
N LYS A 51 -14.19 -14.79 -20.70
CA LYS A 51 -14.33 -14.93 -22.15
C LYS A 51 -15.75 -14.55 -22.58
N ILE A 52 -15.86 -13.63 -23.51
CA ILE A 52 -17.12 -13.31 -24.20
C ILE A 52 -17.42 -14.36 -25.29
N ILE A 53 -18.62 -14.32 -25.85
CA ILE A 53 -19.07 -15.31 -26.84
C ILE A 53 -18.12 -15.45 -28.04
N SER A 54 -17.47 -14.36 -28.48
CA SER A 54 -16.51 -14.36 -29.59
C SER A 54 -15.20 -15.04 -29.24
N GLU A 55 -14.81 -15.05 -27.97
CA GLU A 55 -13.52 -15.59 -27.48
C GLU A 55 -13.62 -17.05 -27.05
N VAL A 56 -14.82 -17.57 -26.85
CA VAL A 56 -15.02 -18.99 -26.52
C VAL A 56 -14.71 -19.84 -27.74
N SER A 57 -13.84 -20.84 -27.60
CA SER A 57 -13.58 -21.82 -28.66
C SER A 57 -14.79 -22.71 -28.87
N GLY A 58 -15.12 -22.96 -30.12
CA GLY A 58 -16.25 -23.78 -30.52
C GLY A 58 -16.73 -23.46 -31.92
N THR A 59 -17.63 -24.29 -32.44
CA THR A 59 -18.21 -24.09 -33.76
C THR A 59 -19.14 -22.87 -33.81
N THR A 60 -19.17 -22.20 -34.95
CA THR A 60 -20.14 -21.13 -35.25
C THR A 60 -21.40 -21.65 -35.91
N LYS A 61 -21.42 -22.96 -36.25
CA LYS A 61 -22.58 -23.61 -36.92
C LYS A 61 -23.83 -23.49 -36.03
N LYS A 62 -24.99 -23.22 -36.67
CA LYS A 62 -26.28 -23.24 -36.00
C LYS A 62 -26.56 -24.66 -35.49
N PRO A 63 -26.92 -24.84 -34.19
CA PRO A 63 -27.07 -26.17 -33.58
C PRO A 63 -28.13 -27.03 -34.24
N TRP A 64 -29.25 -26.43 -34.63
CA TRP A 64 -30.38 -27.09 -35.30
C TRP A 64 -31.17 -26.11 -36.17
N ALA A 65 -32.10 -26.63 -36.95
CA ALA A 65 -32.97 -25.84 -37.84
C ALA A 65 -33.85 -24.85 -37.04
N GLN A 66 -34.19 -23.72 -37.64
CA GLN A 66 -34.98 -22.65 -37.02
C GLN A 66 -36.37 -23.08 -36.56
N LYS A 67 -36.99 -24.04 -37.30
CA LYS A 67 -38.34 -24.59 -37.06
C LYS A 67 -38.33 -26.08 -37.28
N GLY A 68 -39.35 -26.81 -36.77
CA GLY A 68 -39.56 -28.25 -37.02
C GLY A 68 -38.79 -29.18 -36.09
N THR A 69 -38.07 -28.68 -35.09
CA THR A 69 -37.25 -29.52 -34.17
C THR A 69 -37.88 -29.71 -32.79
N GLY A 70 -38.94 -28.96 -32.44
CA GLY A 70 -39.49 -28.95 -31.07
C GLY A 70 -38.62 -28.31 -30.03
N HIS A 71 -37.38 -27.91 -30.37
CA HIS A 71 -36.44 -27.25 -29.46
C HIS A 71 -36.55 -25.72 -29.51
N ALA A 72 -36.12 -25.05 -28.43
CA ALA A 72 -35.98 -23.62 -28.40
C ALA A 72 -34.99 -23.15 -29.48
N ARG A 73 -35.30 -22.00 -30.12
CA ARG A 73 -34.45 -21.44 -31.19
C ARG A 73 -33.10 -21.02 -30.65
N GLN A 74 -32.03 -21.49 -31.29
CA GLN A 74 -30.65 -21.16 -30.90
C GLN A 74 -29.80 -20.78 -32.12
N GLY A 75 -28.93 -19.77 -31.94
CA GLY A 75 -27.99 -19.33 -32.96
C GLY A 75 -26.60 -19.96 -32.84
N SER A 76 -26.14 -20.20 -31.61
CA SER A 76 -24.81 -20.74 -31.36
C SER A 76 -24.77 -21.46 -30.03
N LEU A 77 -24.00 -22.55 -29.94
CA LEU A 77 -23.71 -23.26 -28.70
C LEU A 77 -22.77 -22.50 -27.76
N ARG A 78 -22.12 -21.44 -28.24
CA ARG A 78 -21.25 -20.57 -27.43
C ARG A 78 -22.01 -19.50 -26.65
N SER A 79 -23.34 -19.40 -26.83
CA SER A 79 -24.18 -18.43 -26.14
C SER A 79 -24.16 -18.66 -24.63
N ALA A 80 -24.35 -17.59 -23.86
CA ALA A 80 -24.23 -17.59 -22.40
C ALA A 80 -25.20 -18.54 -21.67
N GLN A 81 -26.33 -18.89 -22.27
CA GLN A 81 -27.30 -19.84 -21.71
C GLN A 81 -26.82 -21.30 -21.73
N PHE A 82 -25.79 -21.61 -22.52
CA PHE A 82 -25.22 -22.95 -22.57
C PHE A 82 -24.06 -23.12 -21.59
N ARG A 83 -23.88 -24.35 -21.07
CA ARG A 83 -22.71 -24.70 -20.30
C ARG A 83 -21.42 -24.46 -21.11
N LYS A 84 -20.42 -23.84 -20.52
CA LYS A 84 -19.17 -23.44 -21.19
C LYS A 84 -19.37 -22.34 -22.27
N GLY A 85 -20.50 -21.71 -22.32
CA GLY A 85 -20.75 -20.53 -23.17
C GLY A 85 -20.04 -19.27 -22.65
N GLY A 86 -20.11 -18.20 -23.44
CA GLY A 86 -19.51 -16.92 -23.09
C GLY A 86 -20.20 -16.24 -21.92
N VAL A 87 -19.48 -15.36 -21.22
CA VAL A 87 -20.02 -14.50 -20.17
C VAL A 87 -20.35 -13.13 -20.77
N ILE A 88 -21.58 -12.63 -20.56
CA ILE A 88 -22.05 -11.38 -21.20
C ILE A 88 -21.43 -10.15 -20.50
N PHE A 89 -21.60 -10.03 -19.20
CA PHE A 89 -21.11 -8.90 -18.39
C PHE A 89 -20.03 -9.33 -17.42
N GLY A 90 -19.09 -10.15 -17.91
CA GLY A 90 -17.95 -10.58 -17.11
C GLY A 90 -16.90 -9.49 -16.91
N PRO A 91 -15.96 -9.70 -16.01
CA PRO A 91 -14.85 -8.80 -15.83
C PRO A 91 -14.02 -8.71 -17.12
N VAL A 92 -13.51 -7.52 -17.41
CA VAL A 92 -12.61 -7.24 -18.52
C VAL A 92 -11.29 -6.66 -18.00
N VAL A 93 -10.21 -6.90 -18.72
CA VAL A 93 -8.92 -6.29 -18.41
C VAL A 93 -9.06 -4.77 -18.51
N ARG A 94 -8.77 -4.08 -17.39
CA ARG A 94 -8.81 -2.61 -17.35
C ARG A 94 -7.80 -2.07 -16.36
N ASP A 95 -7.34 -0.87 -16.59
CA ASP A 95 -6.63 -0.10 -15.59
C ASP A 95 -7.61 0.43 -14.52
N HIS A 96 -7.22 0.30 -13.26
CA HIS A 96 -7.98 0.82 -12.11
C HIS A 96 -7.44 2.17 -11.63
N ALA A 97 -6.32 2.63 -12.18
CA ALA A 97 -5.73 3.90 -11.81
C ALA A 97 -6.68 5.07 -12.11
N HIS A 98 -6.67 6.04 -11.25
CA HIS A 98 -7.36 7.32 -11.42
C HIS A 98 -6.49 8.46 -10.88
N ASP A 99 -6.77 9.68 -11.28
CA ASP A 99 -5.99 10.83 -10.87
C ASP A 99 -6.46 11.42 -9.54
N LEU A 100 -5.48 11.86 -8.74
CA LEU A 100 -5.70 12.66 -7.55
C LEU A 100 -4.84 13.93 -7.63
N PRO A 101 -5.39 15.15 -7.44
CA PRO A 101 -4.64 16.39 -7.56
C PRO A 101 -3.38 16.42 -6.68
N LYS A 102 -2.28 16.95 -7.21
CA LYS A 102 -0.98 17.01 -6.51
C LYS A 102 -1.09 17.68 -5.13
N LYS A 103 -1.85 18.78 -5.03
CA LYS A 103 -2.08 19.51 -3.77
C LYS A 103 -2.78 18.62 -2.72
N VAL A 104 -3.75 17.80 -3.13
CA VAL A 104 -4.47 16.87 -2.23
C VAL A 104 -3.52 15.77 -1.73
N ARG A 105 -2.67 15.21 -2.60
CA ARG A 105 -1.68 14.20 -2.22
C ARG A 105 -0.67 14.74 -1.21
N ALA A 106 -0.15 15.96 -1.44
CA ALA A 106 0.79 16.62 -0.52
C ALA A 106 0.13 16.91 0.84
N LEU A 107 -1.12 17.39 0.83
CA LEU A 107 -1.89 17.63 2.05
C LEU A 107 -2.14 16.34 2.82
N ALA A 108 -2.50 15.25 2.13
CA ALA A 108 -2.73 13.95 2.75
C ALA A 108 -1.47 13.40 3.45
N LEU A 109 -0.29 13.57 2.84
CA LEU A 109 0.97 13.15 3.46
C LEU A 109 1.24 13.92 4.76
N ARG A 110 1.07 15.27 4.74
CA ARG A 110 1.19 16.08 5.97
C ARG A 110 0.20 15.64 7.05
N MET A 111 -1.05 15.37 6.66
CA MET A 111 -2.08 14.87 7.59
C MET A 111 -1.75 13.50 8.17
N ALA A 112 -1.14 12.60 7.39
CA ALA A 112 -0.72 11.29 7.88
C ALA A 112 0.42 11.41 8.93
N LEU A 113 1.39 12.30 8.68
CA LEU A 113 2.47 12.60 9.62
C LEU A 113 1.92 13.26 10.90
N ALA A 114 1.04 14.25 10.74
CA ALA A 114 0.38 14.93 11.85
C ALA A 114 -0.46 14.00 12.72
N SER A 115 -1.18 13.04 12.11
CA SER A 115 -1.94 12.02 12.85
C SER A 115 -1.03 11.18 13.74
N LYS A 116 0.12 10.73 13.24
CA LYS A 116 1.09 9.95 14.04
C LYS A 116 1.67 10.78 15.18
N GLN A 117 1.91 12.07 14.97
CA GLN A 117 2.39 12.97 16.00
C GLN A 117 1.32 13.20 17.07
N GLN A 118 0.07 13.48 16.70
CA GLN A 118 -1.04 13.70 17.63
C GLN A 118 -1.37 12.46 18.48
N ASP A 119 -1.26 11.27 17.87
CA ASP A 119 -1.46 10.00 18.57
C ASP A 119 -0.28 9.61 19.47
N GLY A 120 0.81 10.39 19.51
CA GLY A 120 2.02 10.04 20.25
C GLY A 120 2.77 8.82 19.68
N LYS A 121 2.52 8.48 18.42
CA LYS A 121 3.09 7.32 17.71
C LYS A 121 4.22 7.70 16.75
N LEU A 122 4.82 8.86 16.93
CA LEU A 122 5.99 9.31 16.18
C LEU A 122 7.24 9.18 17.06
N ILE A 123 8.26 8.48 16.56
CA ILE A 123 9.57 8.37 17.19
C ILE A 123 10.62 8.92 16.23
N ILE A 124 11.53 9.73 16.72
CA ILE A 124 12.66 10.22 15.94
C ILE A 124 13.92 9.50 16.39
N LEU A 125 14.61 8.86 15.44
CA LEU A 125 15.90 8.23 15.69
C LEU A 125 17.04 9.13 15.19
N ASP A 126 18.16 9.07 15.88
CA ASP A 126 19.38 9.74 15.45
C ASP A 126 19.91 9.14 14.14
N SER A 127 20.02 7.82 14.07
CA SER A 127 20.43 7.10 12.86
C SER A 127 19.88 5.68 12.83
N ALA A 128 19.72 5.13 11.61
CA ALA A 128 19.28 3.74 11.36
C ALA A 128 20.45 2.91 10.80
N LYS A 129 21.57 2.84 11.51
CA LYS A 129 22.78 2.11 11.07
C LYS A 129 23.08 0.95 12.00
N VAL A 130 23.54 -0.18 11.42
CA VAL A 130 24.01 -1.36 12.16
C VAL A 130 25.27 -1.93 11.50
N ASP A 131 26.23 -2.37 12.30
CA ASP A 131 27.51 -2.89 11.80
C ASP A 131 27.34 -4.23 11.08
N ALA A 132 26.43 -5.08 11.55
CA ALA A 132 26.20 -6.40 11.00
C ALA A 132 24.70 -6.64 10.72
N PRO A 133 24.32 -7.32 9.60
CA PRO A 133 22.92 -7.59 9.22
C PRO A 133 22.32 -8.75 10.02
N LYS A 134 22.33 -8.65 11.37
CA LYS A 134 21.79 -9.67 12.28
C LYS A 134 20.37 -9.30 12.74
N THR A 135 19.37 -10.03 12.28
CA THR A 135 17.95 -9.83 12.63
C THR A 135 17.68 -9.94 14.14
N LYS A 136 18.27 -10.95 14.81
CA LYS A 136 18.09 -11.15 16.27
C LYS A 136 18.53 -9.96 17.10
N ALA A 137 19.68 -9.37 16.76
CA ALA A 137 20.20 -8.20 17.46
C ALA A 137 19.31 -6.97 17.25
N LEU A 138 18.82 -6.77 16.02
CA LEU A 138 17.93 -5.65 15.68
C LEU A 138 16.55 -5.83 16.32
N ALA A 139 15.99 -7.03 16.33
CA ALA A 139 14.73 -7.32 17.00
C ALA A 139 14.78 -7.03 18.51
N ALA A 140 15.89 -7.35 19.17
CA ALA A 140 16.09 -7.01 20.58
C ALA A 140 16.13 -5.48 20.83
N LYS A 141 16.72 -4.71 19.89
CA LYS A 141 16.71 -3.24 19.96
C LYS A 141 15.29 -2.69 19.74
N PHE A 142 14.55 -3.22 18.79
CA PHE A 142 13.16 -2.82 18.53
C PHE A 142 12.23 -3.14 19.71
N ALA A 143 12.41 -4.27 20.37
CA ALA A 143 11.68 -4.61 21.58
C ALA A 143 11.91 -3.59 22.73
N LYS A 144 13.15 -3.09 22.90
CA LYS A 144 13.47 -2.03 23.87
C LYS A 144 12.81 -0.69 23.52
N LEU A 145 12.63 -0.40 22.24
CA LEU A 145 11.94 0.80 21.74
C LEU A 145 10.41 0.65 21.71
N GLY A 146 9.87 -0.55 22.01
CA GLY A 146 8.44 -0.85 21.93
C GLY A 146 7.91 -0.97 20.50
N LEU A 147 8.77 -1.18 19.50
CA LEU A 147 8.39 -1.26 18.08
C LEU A 147 7.86 -2.66 17.75
N THR A 148 6.56 -2.86 17.86
CA THR A 148 5.87 -4.10 17.45
C THR A 148 5.39 -4.03 16.00
N SER A 149 4.89 -2.87 15.57
CA SER A 149 4.42 -2.59 14.22
C SER A 149 4.87 -1.19 13.85
N ALA A 150 5.92 -1.07 13.02
CA ALA A 150 6.53 0.22 12.72
C ALA A 150 6.93 0.37 11.26
N LEU A 151 6.77 1.59 10.76
CA LEU A 151 7.37 2.05 9.52
C LEU A 151 8.56 2.93 9.86
N ILE A 152 9.73 2.57 9.35
CA ILE A 152 10.96 3.33 9.51
C ILE A 152 11.26 4.03 8.20
N ILE A 153 11.36 5.35 8.23
CA ILE A 153 11.73 6.16 7.07
C ILE A 153 13.10 6.76 7.37
N ASP A 154 14.07 6.39 6.56
CA ASP A 154 15.44 6.89 6.63
C ASP A 154 15.72 7.83 5.44
N GLY A 155 16.89 8.43 5.39
CA GLY A 155 17.32 9.31 4.31
C GLY A 155 17.28 8.66 2.92
N ALA A 156 17.81 9.37 1.93
CA ALA A 156 17.80 8.90 0.53
C ALA A 156 18.52 7.55 0.34
N ASN A 157 19.59 7.32 1.08
CA ASN A 157 20.41 6.10 1.03
C ASN A 157 20.24 5.28 2.31
N LEU A 158 19.50 4.18 2.20
CA LEU A 158 19.34 3.23 3.30
C LEU A 158 20.65 2.49 3.60
N ASP A 159 20.97 2.30 4.87
CA ASP A 159 22.04 1.38 5.25
C ASP A 159 21.69 -0.07 4.81
N PRO A 160 22.54 -0.71 3.98
CA PRO A 160 22.26 -2.03 3.47
C PRO A 160 22.20 -3.10 4.56
N ASN A 161 22.97 -2.96 5.62
CA ASN A 161 22.96 -3.89 6.75
C ASN A 161 21.68 -3.77 7.56
N PHE A 162 21.24 -2.54 7.84
CA PHE A 162 19.98 -2.27 8.53
C PHE A 162 18.78 -2.79 7.71
N SER A 163 18.72 -2.47 6.43
CA SER A 163 17.65 -2.92 5.53
C SER A 163 17.55 -4.45 5.45
N LYS A 164 18.69 -5.16 5.31
CA LYS A 164 18.73 -6.63 5.31
C LYS A 164 18.28 -7.22 6.63
N ALA A 165 18.68 -6.63 7.77
CA ALA A 165 18.30 -7.11 9.09
C ALA A 165 16.80 -6.88 9.39
N ALA A 166 16.25 -5.73 8.99
CA ALA A 166 14.87 -5.35 9.26
C ALA A 166 13.86 -6.12 8.38
N ARG A 167 14.20 -6.40 7.12
CA ARG A 167 13.27 -7.00 6.13
C ARG A 167 12.64 -8.33 6.57
N ASN A 168 13.30 -9.09 7.43
CA ASN A 168 12.78 -10.38 7.92
C ASN A 168 11.97 -10.26 9.22
N ILE A 169 11.88 -9.07 9.81
CA ILE A 169 11.12 -8.87 11.04
C ILE A 169 9.66 -8.60 10.66
N PRO A 170 8.69 -9.39 11.15
CA PRO A 170 7.27 -9.17 10.84
C PRO A 170 6.82 -7.79 11.35
N HIS A 171 5.93 -7.17 10.58
CA HIS A 171 5.33 -5.86 10.88
C HIS A 171 6.29 -4.67 10.92
N ILE A 172 7.55 -4.84 10.50
CA ILE A 172 8.52 -3.76 10.34
C ILE A 172 8.76 -3.52 8.85
N ASP A 173 8.55 -2.30 8.41
CA ASP A 173 8.87 -1.85 7.05
C ASP A 173 9.91 -0.74 7.10
N VAL A 174 10.83 -0.74 6.14
CA VAL A 174 11.87 0.30 6.01
C VAL A 174 11.75 0.90 4.62
N LEU A 175 11.65 2.21 4.54
CA LEU A 175 11.55 2.96 3.29
C LEU A 175 12.55 4.11 3.27
N PRO A 176 13.09 4.46 2.10
CA PRO A 176 13.81 5.72 1.93
C PRO A 176 12.81 6.89 1.98
N GLU A 177 13.28 8.10 2.21
CA GLU A 177 12.43 9.31 2.24
C GLU A 177 11.55 9.47 0.99
N GLN A 178 12.09 9.14 -0.20
CA GLN A 178 11.36 9.19 -1.48
C GLN A 178 10.22 8.16 -1.56
N GLY A 179 10.29 7.10 -0.77
CA GLY A 179 9.26 6.05 -0.66
C GLY A 179 8.14 6.39 0.32
N ALA A 180 8.25 7.49 1.06
CA ALA A 180 7.25 7.90 2.04
C ALA A 180 5.87 8.06 1.42
N ASN A 181 4.86 7.33 1.93
CA ASN A 181 3.52 7.37 1.39
C ASN A 181 2.45 7.17 2.47
N VAL A 182 1.25 7.69 2.20
CA VAL A 182 0.14 7.72 3.17
C VAL A 182 -0.30 6.31 3.59
N TYR A 183 -0.37 5.38 2.64
CA TYR A 183 -0.84 4.02 2.93
C TYR A 183 0.06 3.30 3.93
N ASP A 184 1.37 3.29 3.71
CA ASP A 184 2.32 2.59 4.57
C ASP A 184 2.47 3.27 5.93
N ILE A 185 2.39 4.62 6.01
CA ILE A 185 2.36 5.37 7.26
C ILE A 185 1.14 4.99 8.12
N LEU A 186 -0.05 4.91 7.51
CA LEU A 186 -1.28 4.57 8.24
C LEU A 186 -1.40 3.07 8.55
N ARG A 187 -0.80 2.21 7.72
CA ARG A 187 -0.82 0.75 7.89
C ARG A 187 -0.09 0.29 9.14
N ARG A 188 1.01 0.95 9.51
CA ARG A 188 1.81 0.64 10.70
C ARG A 188 1.38 1.50 11.88
N ASP A 189 1.52 0.96 13.10
CA ASP A 189 1.10 1.68 14.31
C ASP A 189 2.05 2.84 14.62
N ILE A 190 3.33 2.59 14.59
CA ILE A 190 4.37 3.56 14.94
C ILE A 190 5.08 4.02 13.67
N LEU A 191 5.31 5.31 13.57
CA LEU A 191 6.15 5.93 12.56
C LEU A 191 7.50 6.31 13.18
N VAL A 192 8.56 5.88 12.55
CA VAL A 192 9.94 6.18 12.95
C VAL A 192 10.60 6.99 11.84
N LEU A 193 11.10 8.16 12.14
CA LEU A 193 11.86 9.00 11.22
C LEU A 193 13.30 9.12 11.72
N THR A 194 14.27 9.11 10.82
CA THR A 194 15.66 9.43 11.16
C THR A 194 15.92 10.92 11.01
N LYS A 195 16.93 11.40 11.74
CA LYS A 195 17.32 12.82 11.73
C LYS A 195 18.13 13.21 10.48
N ASN A 196 18.59 12.25 9.67
CA ASN A 196 19.43 12.50 8.49
C ASN A 196 18.79 13.42 7.45
#